data_239054def6e1a84a398be41624d58e02
#
_entry.id   239054def6e1a84a398be41624d58e02
#
_cell.length_a   1.000
_cell.length_b   1.000
_cell.length_c   1.000
_cell.angle_alpha   90.00
_cell.angle_beta   90.00
_cell.angle_gamma   90.00
#
_symmetry.space_group_name_H-M   'P 1'
#
loop_
_entity.id
_entity.type
_entity.pdbx_description
1 polymer ?
#
loop_
_entity_poly.entity_id
_entity_poly.type
_entity_poly.pdbx_seq_one_letter_code
_entity_poly.pdbx_strand_id
1 'polypeptide(L)'
;MIICEIGLNHLGDEEYALEYVSKILSTDVDAITFQIRESDFYVDTYDSFILSDNFYRNIVEKIKNSNVLIGIALSDIKKIPFFDSLNIDFFKILNNV
;
A
#
# COMPACT_ATOMS: atom_id res chain seq x y z
N MET A 1 19.02 3.72 -1.45
CA MET A 1 17.71 3.44 -0.83
C MET A 1 17.10 2.20 -1.46
N ILE A 2 16.60 1.30 -0.65
CA ILE A 2 15.94 0.08 -1.11
C ILE A 2 14.45 0.22 -0.81
N ILE A 3 13.62 0.18 -1.86
CA ILE A 3 12.17 0.28 -1.75
C ILE A 3 11.57 -1.06 -2.17
N CYS A 4 10.76 -1.66 -1.31
CA CYS A 4 10.04 -2.88 -1.63
C CYS A 4 8.61 -2.53 -2.04
N GLU A 5 8.25 -2.84 -3.28
CA GLU A 5 6.91 -2.60 -3.79
C GLU A 5 6.08 -3.87 -3.68
N ILE A 6 5.05 -3.83 -2.82
CA ILE A 6 4.15 -4.97 -2.68
C ILE A 6 3.20 -5.04 -3.89
N GLY A 7 2.82 -3.87 -4.42
CA GLY A 7 1.91 -3.82 -5.56
C GLY A 7 0.58 -4.49 -5.23
N LEU A 8 0.16 -5.43 -6.06
CA LEU A 8 -1.07 -6.20 -5.87
C LEU A 8 -0.78 -7.66 -5.48
N ASN A 9 0.43 -7.96 -5.05
CA ASN A 9 0.84 -9.33 -4.73
C ASN A 9 0.09 -9.94 -3.54
N HIS A 10 -0.59 -9.10 -2.74
CA HIS A 10 -1.41 -9.55 -1.61
C HIS A 10 -2.71 -10.24 -2.05
N LEU A 11 -3.12 -10.07 -3.31
CA LEU A 11 -4.34 -10.68 -3.90
C LEU A 11 -5.62 -10.31 -3.15
N GLY A 12 -5.63 -9.18 -2.42
CA GLY A 12 -6.77 -8.74 -1.62
C GLY A 12 -6.90 -9.45 -0.28
N ASP A 13 -5.98 -10.34 0.05
CA ASP A 13 -5.96 -11.08 1.32
C ASP A 13 -5.17 -10.29 2.35
N GLU A 14 -5.87 -9.76 3.38
CA GLU A 14 -5.24 -8.89 4.36
C GLU A 14 -4.26 -9.64 5.27
N GLU A 15 -4.52 -10.89 5.59
CA GLU A 15 -3.58 -11.71 6.35
C GLU A 15 -2.30 -11.95 5.55
N TYR A 16 -2.44 -12.23 4.28
CA TYR A 16 -1.31 -12.44 3.38
C TYR A 16 -0.50 -11.15 3.22
N ALA A 17 -1.19 -10.01 3.07
CA ALA A 17 -0.53 -8.71 3.01
C ALA A 17 0.26 -8.42 4.29
N LEU A 18 -0.32 -8.74 5.45
CA LEU A 18 0.36 -8.56 6.72
C LEU A 18 1.61 -9.45 6.83
N GLU A 19 1.55 -10.68 6.35
CA GLU A 19 2.71 -11.56 6.32
C GLU A 19 3.82 -11.02 5.42
N TYR A 20 3.45 -10.49 4.25
CA TYR A 20 4.40 -9.81 3.36
C TYR A 20 5.15 -8.70 4.10
N VAL A 21 4.39 -7.82 4.74
CA VAL A 21 4.99 -6.69 5.46
C VAL A 21 5.91 -7.19 6.58
N SER A 22 5.46 -8.17 7.35
CA SER A 22 6.26 -8.70 8.46
C SER A 22 7.58 -9.28 7.99
N LYS A 23 7.57 -10.00 6.87
CA LYS A 23 8.80 -10.56 6.29
C LYS A 23 9.72 -9.47 5.74
N ILE A 24 9.14 -8.48 5.08
CA ILE A 24 9.92 -7.37 4.53
C ILE A 24 10.56 -6.55 5.64
N LEU A 25 9.85 -6.32 6.74
CA LEU A 25 10.36 -5.56 7.87
C LEU A 25 11.51 -6.27 8.58
N SER A 26 11.69 -7.57 8.35
CA SER A 26 12.85 -8.31 8.88
C SER A 26 14.10 -8.13 8.00
N THR A 27 14.01 -7.40 6.91
CA THR A 27 15.11 -7.12 6.00
C THR A 27 15.54 -5.65 6.12
N ASP A 28 16.61 -5.27 5.40
CA ASP A 28 17.17 -3.91 5.47
C ASP A 28 16.55 -2.98 4.42
N VAL A 29 15.23 -2.99 4.26
CA VAL A 29 14.56 -2.06 3.35
C VAL A 29 14.39 -0.70 3.99
N ASP A 30 14.42 0.33 3.16
CA ASP A 30 14.20 1.72 3.59
C ASP A 30 12.75 2.13 3.50
N ALA A 31 12.00 1.55 2.56
CA ALA A 31 10.60 1.91 2.33
C ALA A 31 9.81 0.71 1.81
N ILE A 32 8.50 0.75 2.08
CA ILE A 32 7.53 -0.20 1.55
C ILE A 32 6.43 0.60 0.84
N THR A 33 6.00 0.13 -0.33
CA THR A 33 4.89 0.75 -1.04
C THR A 33 3.78 -0.26 -1.32
N PHE A 34 2.55 0.23 -1.24
CA PHE A 34 1.36 -0.46 -1.73
C PHE A 34 0.85 0.25 -2.96
N GLN A 35 0.13 -0.48 -3.81
CA GLN A 35 -0.46 0.06 -5.03
C GLN A 35 -1.97 0.16 -4.91
N ILE A 36 -2.51 1.34 -5.26
CA ILE A 36 -3.95 1.58 -5.33
C ILE A 36 -4.28 1.95 -6.78
N ARG A 37 -5.08 1.13 -7.43
CA ARG A 37 -5.52 1.38 -8.80
C ARG A 37 -6.81 2.19 -8.80
N GLU A 38 -7.14 2.74 -9.95
CA GLU A 38 -8.40 3.42 -10.17
C GLU A 38 -9.58 2.47 -9.96
N SER A 39 -10.76 3.04 -9.62
CA SER A 39 -11.93 2.23 -9.27
C SER A 39 -12.35 1.27 -10.37
N ASP A 40 -12.19 1.65 -11.65
CA ASP A 40 -12.54 0.79 -12.78
C ASP A 40 -11.70 -0.50 -12.82
N PHE A 41 -10.47 -0.46 -12.31
CA PHE A 41 -9.61 -1.64 -12.24
C PHE A 41 -10.20 -2.71 -11.32
N TYR A 42 -10.89 -2.30 -10.26
CA TYR A 42 -11.41 -3.22 -9.25
C TYR A 42 -12.81 -3.73 -9.57
N VAL A 43 -13.33 -3.45 -10.77
CA VAL A 43 -14.63 -3.96 -11.21
C VAL A 43 -14.48 -5.40 -11.70
N ASP A 44 -15.46 -6.24 -11.40
CA ASP A 44 -15.54 -7.64 -11.85
C ASP A 44 -14.38 -8.51 -11.35
N THR A 45 -13.35 -8.72 -12.17
CA THR A 45 -12.29 -9.70 -11.88
C THR A 45 -11.40 -9.30 -10.70
N TYR A 46 -11.21 -8.00 -10.47
CA TYR A 46 -10.22 -7.51 -9.50
C TYR A 46 -10.82 -6.84 -8.26
N ASP A 47 -12.14 -6.91 -8.08
CA ASP A 47 -12.78 -6.28 -6.91
C ASP A 47 -12.30 -6.90 -5.60
N SER A 48 -11.96 -8.20 -5.60
CA SER A 48 -11.44 -8.89 -4.42
C SER A 48 -10.02 -8.44 -4.03
N PHE A 49 -9.35 -7.64 -4.86
CA PHE A 49 -8.00 -7.16 -4.58
C PHE A 49 -7.97 -5.89 -3.73
N ILE A 50 -9.14 -5.35 -3.39
CA ILE A 50 -9.22 -4.14 -2.57
C ILE A 50 -8.96 -4.51 -1.11
N LEU A 51 -8.04 -3.77 -0.47
CA LEU A 51 -7.81 -3.87 0.96
C LEU A 51 -8.63 -2.80 1.68
N SER A 52 -9.06 -3.11 2.90
CA SER A 52 -9.93 -2.20 3.66
C SER A 52 -9.17 -0.97 4.18
N ASP A 53 -9.92 0.10 4.44
CA ASP A 53 -9.38 1.30 5.05
C ASP A 53 -8.77 0.97 6.43
N ASN A 54 -9.41 0.10 7.21
CA ASN A 54 -8.88 -0.32 8.50
C ASN A 54 -7.55 -1.04 8.37
N PHE A 55 -7.40 -1.87 7.34
CA PHE A 55 -6.12 -2.52 7.07
C PHE A 55 -5.03 -1.48 6.87
N TYR A 56 -5.30 -0.46 6.04
CA TYR A 56 -4.31 0.58 5.77
C TYR A 56 -3.98 1.40 7.01
N ARG A 57 -4.96 1.73 7.83
CA ARG A 57 -4.70 2.44 9.09
C ARG A 57 -3.73 1.65 9.97
N ASN A 58 -3.95 0.36 10.10
CA ASN A 58 -3.14 -0.50 10.96
C ASN A 58 -1.74 -0.74 10.37
N ILE A 59 -1.67 -0.99 9.06
CA ILE A 59 -0.39 -1.32 8.42
C ILE A 59 0.54 -0.12 8.33
N VAL A 60 -0.01 1.06 8.10
CA VAL A 60 0.80 2.29 8.08
C VAL A 60 1.44 2.50 9.45
N GLU A 61 0.69 2.34 10.53
CA GLU A 61 1.22 2.47 11.87
C GLU A 61 2.32 1.45 12.15
N LYS A 62 2.09 0.19 11.77
CA LYS A 62 3.08 -0.88 11.95
C LYS A 62 4.40 -0.57 11.23
N ILE A 63 4.31 -0.12 9.98
CA ILE A 63 5.49 0.19 9.18
C ILE A 63 6.23 1.40 9.77
N LYS A 64 5.51 2.45 10.12
CA LYS A 64 6.11 3.65 10.71
C LYS A 64 6.81 3.35 12.04
N ASN A 65 6.21 2.50 12.86
CA ASN A 65 6.82 2.10 14.14
C ASN A 65 8.09 1.26 13.96
N SER A 66 8.32 0.75 12.76
CA SER A 66 9.53 -0.01 12.42
C SER A 66 10.64 0.86 11.82
N ASN A 67 10.46 2.19 11.79
CA ASN A 67 11.41 3.15 11.20
C ASN A 67 11.62 2.92 9.70
N VAL A 68 10.60 2.41 9.02
CA VAL A 68 10.60 2.21 7.57
C VAL A 68 9.61 3.21 6.98
N LEU A 69 9.97 3.80 5.84
CA LEU A 69 9.08 4.73 5.15
C LEU A 69 7.93 3.98 4.48
N ILE A 70 6.76 4.60 4.46
CA ILE A 70 5.57 4.06 3.80
C ILE A 70 5.15 4.97 2.67
N GLY A 71 5.02 4.41 1.48
CA GLY A 71 4.55 5.12 0.31
C GLY A 71 3.36 4.43 -0.32
N ILE A 72 2.58 5.19 -1.05
CA ILE A 72 1.43 4.68 -1.80
C ILE A 72 1.61 5.06 -3.27
N ALA A 73 1.63 4.04 -4.12
CA ALA A 73 1.61 4.22 -5.57
C ALA A 73 0.15 4.17 -6.01
N LEU A 74 -0.39 5.26 -6.53
CA LEU A 74 -1.81 5.32 -6.83
C LEU A 74 -2.12 5.93 -8.20
N SER A 75 -3.20 5.40 -8.80
CA SER A 75 -3.80 5.93 -10.02
C SER A 75 -5.01 6.81 -9.72
N ASP A 76 -5.70 6.55 -8.61
CA ASP A 76 -6.92 7.25 -8.24
C ASP A 76 -6.58 8.39 -7.27
N ILE A 77 -6.46 9.60 -7.81
CA ILE A 77 -6.12 10.78 -7.00
C ILE A 77 -7.18 11.10 -5.93
N LYS A 78 -8.38 10.56 -6.06
CA LYS A 78 -9.44 10.76 -5.06
C LYS A 78 -9.10 10.09 -3.73
N LYS A 79 -8.17 9.15 -3.73
CA LYS A 79 -7.71 8.46 -2.51
C LYS A 79 -6.63 9.23 -1.76
N ILE A 80 -6.05 10.27 -2.34
CA ILE A 80 -4.99 11.04 -1.68
C ILE A 80 -5.42 11.58 -0.31
N PRO A 81 -6.60 12.21 -0.13
CA PRO A 81 -6.96 12.73 1.17
C PRO A 81 -6.99 11.67 2.27
N PHE A 82 -7.46 10.46 1.97
CA PHE A 82 -7.48 9.38 2.94
C PHE A 82 -6.05 9.01 3.38
N PHE A 83 -5.15 8.76 2.41
CA PHE A 83 -3.79 8.36 2.74
C PHE A 83 -2.99 9.49 3.35
N ASP A 84 -3.24 10.73 2.92
CA ASP A 84 -2.60 11.89 3.53
C ASP A 84 -2.97 12.00 5.03
N SER A 85 -4.22 11.66 5.38
CA SER A 85 -4.66 11.67 6.77
C SER A 85 -3.92 10.63 7.62
N LEU A 86 -3.34 9.61 7.00
CA LEU A 86 -2.55 8.59 7.69
C LEU A 86 -1.07 8.98 7.84
N ASN A 87 -0.69 10.15 7.35
CA ASN A 87 0.69 10.66 7.40
C ASN A 87 1.69 9.72 6.74
N ILE A 88 1.35 9.20 5.55
CA ILE A 88 2.32 8.42 4.78
C ILE A 88 3.45 9.32 4.30
N ASP A 89 4.60 8.72 4.00
CA ASP A 89 5.81 9.49 3.73
C ASP A 89 5.89 10.02 2.31
N PHE A 90 5.32 9.31 1.32
CA PHE A 90 5.34 9.77 -0.06
C PHE A 90 4.27 9.12 -0.91
N PHE A 91 3.91 9.80 -2.00
CA PHE A 91 3.03 9.27 -3.04
C PHE A 91 3.82 9.08 -4.33
N LYS A 92 3.51 8.00 -5.04
CA LYS A 92 3.94 7.80 -6.42
C LYS A 92 2.69 7.81 -7.28
N ILE A 93 2.56 8.81 -8.15
CA ILE A 93 1.39 8.92 -9.02
C ILE A 93 1.61 8.07 -10.26
N LEU A 94 0.69 7.14 -10.50
CA LEU A 94 0.74 6.27 -11.67
C LEU A 94 0.04 6.95 -12.83
N ASN A 95 0.68 6.92 -13.99
CA ASN A 95 0.14 7.54 -15.19
C ASN A 95 -0.57 6.47 -16.04
N ASN A 96 -1.85 6.70 -16.31
CA ASN A 96 -2.71 5.76 -17.05
C ASN A 96 -2.88 6.14 -18.51
N VAL A 97 -2.02 6.96 -19.04
CA VAL A 97 -2.12 7.36 -20.45
C VAL A 97 -1.83 6.19 -21.37
#